data_5bd178bd17ec2c60a26be87ed510a3e0
#
_entry.id   5bd178bd17ec2c60a26be87ed510a3e0
#
_cell.length_a   1.000
_cell.length_b   1.000
_cell.length_c   1.000
_cell.angle_alpha   90.00
_cell.angle_beta   90.00
_cell.angle_gamma   90.00
#
_symmetry.space_group_name_H-M   'P 1'
#
loop_
_entity.id
_entity.type
_entity.pdbx_description
1 polymer ?
#
loop_
_entity_poly.entity_id
_entity_poly.type
_entity_poly.pdbx_seq_one_letter_code
_entity_poly.pdbx_strand_id
1 'polypeptide(L)'
;MLYLRRTKEHKDDLWLLDIETWLWTRLNPYGKGPNPRRRQALIKAGSRIFLFGGTSPYSGPPLFFTPEQLALLPQQEEDSTAKLMDHNDLYVLDLAPSLKTLAIMTIKQFKLNTEGLPRTLLREIYYMSESNVISRPLRTVESLPTG
;
A
#
# COMPACT_ATOMS: atom_id res chain seq x y z
N MET A 1 2.47 27.72 29.56
CA MET A 1 1.43 27.30 28.59
C MET A 1 2.15 26.54 27.47
N LEU A 2 2.11 25.20 27.49
CA LEU A 2 2.83 24.38 26.50
C LEU A 2 1.96 24.32 25.24
N TYR A 3 2.37 25.00 24.17
CA TYR A 3 1.78 24.81 22.84
C TYR A 3 2.29 23.48 22.27
N LEU A 4 1.52 22.42 22.39
CA LEU A 4 1.71 21.21 21.63
C LEU A 4 1.39 21.50 20.14
N ARG A 5 2.43 21.77 19.36
CA ARG A 5 2.32 21.87 17.91
C ARG A 5 1.89 20.51 17.40
N ARG A 6 0.61 20.35 17.04
CA ARG A 6 0.12 19.15 16.37
C ARG A 6 0.74 19.09 14.97
N THR A 7 1.84 18.38 14.82
CA THR A 7 2.33 18.00 13.50
C THR A 7 1.34 17.01 12.90
N LYS A 8 0.71 17.36 11.79
CA LYS A 8 -0.21 16.46 11.06
C LYS A 8 0.62 15.46 10.22
N GLU A 9 1.44 14.66 10.87
CA GLU A 9 2.21 13.63 10.19
C GLU A 9 1.35 12.41 9.89
N HIS A 10 1.47 11.91 8.66
CA HIS A 10 0.94 10.60 8.29
C HIS A 10 1.99 9.55 8.66
N LYS A 11 1.52 8.42 9.20
CA LYS A 11 2.39 7.33 9.68
C LYS A 11 2.18 6.09 8.83
N ASP A 12 3.23 5.26 8.76
CA ASP A 12 3.26 3.95 8.11
C ASP A 12 3.69 2.83 9.06
N ASP A 13 3.90 3.19 10.34
CA ASP A 13 4.30 2.24 11.35
C ASP A 13 3.11 1.38 11.82
N LEU A 14 3.43 0.16 12.24
CA LEU A 14 2.48 -0.80 12.76
C LEU A 14 2.82 -1.14 14.21
N TRP A 15 1.82 -1.04 15.08
CA TRP A 15 1.96 -1.33 16.49
C TRP A 15 0.94 -2.36 16.94
N LEU A 16 1.38 -3.26 17.80
CA LEU A 16 0.56 -4.22 18.50
C LEU A 16 0.39 -3.79 19.96
N LEU A 17 -0.84 -3.72 20.42
CA LEU A 17 -1.15 -3.57 21.84
C LEU A 17 -1.54 -4.94 22.39
N ASP A 18 -0.80 -5.41 23.38
CA ASP A 18 -1.20 -6.52 24.23
C ASP A 18 -2.21 -6.00 25.27
N ILE A 19 -3.44 -6.48 25.22
CA ILE A 19 -4.52 -6.01 26.10
C ILE A 19 -4.47 -6.62 27.53
N GLU A 20 -3.68 -7.67 27.73
CA GLU A 20 -3.49 -8.27 29.06
C GLU A 20 -2.40 -7.52 29.83
N THR A 21 -1.30 -7.21 29.18
CA THR A 21 -0.14 -6.54 29.78
C THR A 21 -0.12 -5.02 29.54
N TRP A 22 -0.98 -4.52 28.63
CA TRP A 22 -1.03 -3.11 28.19
C TRP A 22 0.28 -2.60 27.59
N LEU A 23 1.08 -3.50 27.02
CA LEU A 23 2.35 -3.16 26.39
C LEU A 23 2.16 -2.97 24.88
N TRP A 24 2.77 -1.88 24.38
CA TRP A 24 2.86 -1.61 22.95
C TRP A 24 4.16 -2.18 22.39
N THR A 25 4.06 -2.94 21.31
CA THR A 25 5.20 -3.48 20.57
C THR A 25 5.15 -2.98 19.14
N ARG A 26 6.22 -2.35 18.67
CA ARG A 26 6.36 -2.00 17.27
C ARG A 26 6.66 -3.24 16.45
N LEU A 27 5.88 -3.46 15.40
CA LEU A 27 6.07 -4.56 14.46
C LEU A 27 6.83 -4.07 13.23
N ASN A 28 7.77 -4.89 12.75
CA ASN A 28 8.50 -4.67 11.51
C ASN A 28 8.17 -5.81 10.53
N PRO A 29 7.05 -5.76 9.82
CA PRO A 29 6.66 -6.80 8.89
C PRO A 29 7.67 -6.94 7.77
N TYR A 30 7.84 -8.16 7.29
CA TYR A 30 8.65 -8.44 6.12
C TYR A 30 7.94 -7.99 4.84
N GLY A 31 8.68 -7.35 3.93
CA GLY A 31 8.16 -6.86 2.67
C GLY A 31 7.90 -5.35 2.66
N LYS A 32 7.39 -4.86 1.53
CA LYS A 32 7.07 -3.43 1.37
C LYS A 32 5.68 -3.15 1.91
N GLY A 33 5.61 -2.33 2.96
CA GLY A 33 4.35 -1.82 3.51
C GLY A 33 3.74 -0.67 2.71
N PRO A 34 2.55 -0.19 3.14
CA PRO A 34 1.90 0.99 2.57
C PRO A 34 2.72 2.26 2.87
N ASN A 35 2.59 3.26 1.98
CA ASN A 35 3.10 4.59 2.29
C ASN A 35 2.32 5.21 3.46
N PRO A 36 2.91 6.20 4.19
CA PRO A 36 2.24 6.91 5.26
C PRO A 36 0.87 7.46 4.81
N ARG A 37 -0.21 7.11 5.56
CA ARG A 37 -1.57 7.47 5.18
C ARG A 37 -2.50 7.57 6.38
N ARG A 38 -3.70 8.07 6.16
CA ARG A 38 -4.79 8.13 7.14
C ARG A 38 -6.11 7.70 6.49
N ARG A 39 -7.12 7.40 7.31
CA ARG A 39 -8.48 7.03 6.87
C ARG A 39 -8.56 5.77 6.03
N GLN A 40 -7.55 4.91 6.12
CA GLN A 40 -7.57 3.59 5.49
C GLN A 40 -8.58 2.68 6.19
N ALA A 41 -9.15 1.74 5.44
CA ALA A 41 -9.87 0.61 6.03
C ALA A 41 -8.85 -0.45 6.49
N LEU A 42 -9.03 -0.98 7.70
CA LEU A 42 -8.22 -2.04 8.26
C LEU A 42 -9.13 -3.13 8.82
N ILE A 43 -9.03 -4.35 8.27
CA ILE A 43 -9.88 -5.47 8.66
C ILE A 43 -9.01 -6.70 8.90
N LYS A 44 -9.25 -7.39 10.04
CA LYS A 44 -8.63 -8.68 10.34
C LYS A 44 -9.59 -9.80 9.95
N ALA A 45 -9.11 -10.75 9.14
CA ALA A 45 -9.83 -11.97 8.79
C ALA A 45 -8.88 -13.18 8.94
N GLY A 46 -9.19 -14.07 9.87
CA GLY A 46 -8.29 -15.17 10.23
C GLY A 46 -6.92 -14.69 10.70
N SER A 47 -5.86 -15.23 10.12
CA SER A 47 -4.46 -14.81 10.36
C SER A 47 -4.02 -13.61 9.53
N ARG A 48 -4.91 -12.97 8.77
CA ARG A 48 -4.55 -11.89 7.87
C ARG A 48 -5.19 -10.58 8.27
N ILE A 49 -4.44 -9.50 8.04
CA ILE A 49 -4.93 -8.12 8.15
C ILE A 49 -4.91 -7.53 6.75
N PHE A 50 -6.05 -6.98 6.35
CA PHE A 50 -6.26 -6.31 5.06
C PHE A 50 -6.31 -4.81 5.30
N LEU A 51 -5.47 -4.06 4.60
CA LEU A 51 -5.47 -2.60 4.59
C LEU A 51 -5.82 -2.13 3.18
N PHE A 52 -6.87 -1.32 3.06
CA PHE A 52 -7.31 -0.78 1.79
C PHE A 52 -7.44 0.74 1.82
N GLY A 53 -6.98 1.38 0.74
CA GLY A 53 -7.22 2.78 0.46
C GLY A 53 -6.60 3.73 1.49
N GLY A 54 -7.34 4.78 1.80
CA GLY A 54 -6.89 5.88 2.64
C GLY A 54 -6.38 7.06 1.84
N THR A 55 -5.92 8.10 2.53
CA THR A 55 -5.44 9.34 1.93
C THR A 55 -4.09 9.75 2.47
N SER A 56 -3.26 10.38 1.64
CA SER A 56 -2.01 11.02 2.04
C SER A 56 -1.88 12.41 1.42
N PRO A 57 -1.00 13.27 1.93
CA PRO A 57 -0.69 14.51 1.24
C PRO A 57 -0.14 14.23 -0.15
N TYR A 58 -0.63 14.95 -1.14
CA TYR A 58 -0.10 14.90 -2.48
C TYR A 58 1.11 15.84 -2.58
N SER A 59 2.26 15.29 -2.90
CA SER A 59 3.52 16.03 -3.05
C SER A 59 4.01 16.12 -4.50
N GLY A 60 3.16 15.71 -5.45
CA GLY A 60 3.49 15.75 -6.88
C GLY A 60 3.13 17.08 -7.56
N PRO A 61 3.50 17.25 -8.85
CA PRO A 61 3.08 18.40 -9.63
C PRO A 61 1.55 18.48 -9.69
N PRO A 62 0.96 19.69 -9.82
CA PRO A 62 -0.50 19.83 -9.94
C PRO A 62 -1.03 19.00 -11.09
N LEU A 63 -2.02 18.14 -10.81
CA LEU A 63 -2.53 17.12 -11.74
C LEU A 63 -3.18 17.68 -13.02
N PHE A 64 -3.39 19.01 -13.10
CA PHE A 64 -4.15 19.67 -14.16
C PHE A 64 -3.43 20.84 -14.86
N PHE A 65 -2.16 21.08 -14.54
CA PHE A 65 -1.41 22.19 -15.13
C PHE A 65 -0.19 21.69 -15.87
N THR A 66 0.04 22.24 -17.07
CA THR A 66 1.32 22.07 -17.76
C THR A 66 2.44 22.79 -16.99
N PRO A 67 3.72 22.42 -17.16
CA PRO A 67 4.84 23.11 -16.51
C PRO A 67 4.85 24.62 -16.77
N GLU A 68 4.38 25.06 -17.94
CA GLU A 68 4.29 26.47 -18.32
C GLU A 68 3.16 27.19 -17.57
N GLN A 69 2.03 26.54 -17.38
CA GLN A 69 0.92 27.07 -16.57
C GLN A 69 1.26 27.14 -15.08
N LEU A 70 2.11 26.20 -14.61
CA LEU A 70 2.57 26.18 -13.24
C LEU A 70 3.47 27.39 -12.91
N ALA A 71 4.30 27.81 -13.87
CA ALA A 71 5.19 28.97 -13.72
C ALA A 71 4.42 30.31 -13.63
N LEU A 72 3.17 30.35 -14.09
CA LEU A 72 2.32 31.54 -14.08
C LEU A 72 1.41 31.66 -12.86
N LEU A 73 1.34 30.63 -12.01
CA LEU A 73 0.56 30.68 -10.77
C LEU A 73 1.28 31.54 -9.74
N PRO A 74 0.58 32.52 -9.11
CA PRO A 74 1.14 33.23 -7.98
C PRO A 74 1.53 32.22 -6.92
N GLN A 75 2.75 32.34 -6.39
CA GLN A 75 3.20 31.54 -5.25
C GLN A 75 2.32 31.94 -4.05
N GLN A 76 1.18 31.26 -3.92
CA GLN A 76 0.36 31.41 -2.74
C GLN A 76 1.09 30.74 -1.58
N GLU A 77 1.25 31.55 -0.54
CA GLU A 77 1.69 31.11 0.78
C GLU A 77 1.01 29.78 1.13
N GLU A 78 1.75 28.88 1.75
CA GLU A 78 1.33 27.55 2.21
C GLU A 78 0.06 27.63 3.08
N ASP A 79 -1.07 27.91 2.46
CA ASP A 79 -2.36 27.72 3.12
C ASP A 79 -2.66 26.22 3.13
N SER A 80 -2.90 25.73 4.30
CA SER A 80 -2.95 24.36 4.79
C SER A 80 -4.03 23.44 4.16
N THR A 81 -4.43 23.67 2.93
CA THR A 81 -5.22 22.73 2.12
C THR A 81 -4.30 21.85 1.28
N ALA A 82 -3.35 21.17 1.92
CA ALA A 82 -2.57 20.15 1.25
C ALA A 82 -3.53 19.25 0.47
N LYS A 83 -3.45 19.28 -0.87
CA LYS A 83 -4.23 18.37 -1.71
C LYS A 83 -3.99 16.96 -1.23
N LEU A 84 -5.05 16.22 -1.01
CA LEU A 84 -4.97 14.83 -0.60
C LEU A 84 -5.00 13.95 -1.85
N MET A 85 -4.20 12.89 -1.83
CA MET A 85 -4.22 11.82 -2.80
C MET A 85 -4.93 10.63 -2.18
N ASP A 86 -5.95 10.12 -2.87
CA ASP A 86 -6.62 8.89 -2.49
C ASP A 86 -5.84 7.68 -2.99
N HIS A 87 -5.77 6.65 -2.14
CA HIS A 87 -5.14 5.38 -2.46
C HIS A 87 -6.19 4.34 -2.84
N ASN A 88 -5.90 3.55 -3.86
CA ASN A 88 -6.74 2.45 -4.36
C ASN A 88 -5.99 1.11 -4.32
N ASP A 89 -5.08 0.96 -3.40
CA ASP A 89 -4.24 -0.21 -3.22
C ASP A 89 -4.72 -1.07 -2.04
N LEU A 90 -4.44 -2.37 -2.12
CA LEU A 90 -4.72 -3.36 -1.10
C LEU A 90 -3.41 -3.97 -0.60
N TYR A 91 -3.18 -3.88 0.71
CA TYR A 91 -2.09 -4.57 1.38
C TYR A 91 -2.63 -5.70 2.25
N VAL A 92 -1.90 -6.80 2.26
CA VAL A 92 -2.23 -7.96 3.10
C VAL A 92 -1.03 -8.27 3.98
N LEU A 93 -1.23 -8.18 5.30
CA LEU A 93 -0.27 -8.65 6.28
C LEU A 93 -0.71 -10.04 6.77
N ASP A 94 0.11 -11.05 6.51
CA ASP A 94 -0.11 -12.40 7.02
C ASP A 94 0.64 -12.57 8.35
N LEU A 95 -0.11 -12.82 9.42
CA LEU A 95 0.45 -12.99 10.78
C LEU A 95 1.01 -14.41 11.02
N ALA A 96 0.66 -15.37 10.16
CA ALA A 96 1.13 -16.74 10.24
C ALA A 96 1.48 -17.28 8.83
N PRO A 97 2.47 -16.68 8.14
CA PRO A 97 2.81 -17.06 6.78
C PRO A 97 3.35 -18.48 6.75
N SER A 98 2.95 -19.26 5.72
CA SER A 98 3.50 -20.57 5.47
C SER A 98 4.98 -20.50 5.04
N LEU A 99 5.74 -21.56 5.23
CA LEU A 99 7.12 -21.66 4.72
C LEU A 99 7.19 -21.42 3.21
N LYS A 100 6.19 -21.89 2.46
CA LYS A 100 6.08 -21.62 1.02
C LYS A 100 5.93 -20.12 0.75
N THR A 101 5.08 -19.43 1.48
CA THR A 101 4.91 -17.96 1.37
C THR A 101 6.22 -17.24 1.65
N LEU A 102 6.91 -17.60 2.73
CA LEU A 102 8.21 -17.01 3.08
C LEU A 102 9.27 -17.27 2.00
N ALA A 103 9.33 -18.49 1.45
CA ALA A 103 10.24 -18.82 0.36
C ALA A 103 9.97 -17.99 -0.90
N ILE A 104 8.69 -17.80 -1.29
CA ILE A 104 8.32 -16.95 -2.43
C ILE A 104 8.72 -15.50 -2.17
N MET A 105 8.50 -14.98 -0.96
CA MET A 105 8.92 -13.61 -0.61
C MET A 105 10.45 -13.46 -0.70
N THR A 106 11.21 -14.46 -0.25
CA THR A 106 12.68 -14.49 -0.37
C THR A 106 13.12 -14.49 -1.83
N ILE A 107 12.52 -15.33 -2.67
CA ILE A 107 12.80 -15.36 -4.13
C ILE A 107 12.59 -13.96 -4.74
N LYS A 108 11.49 -13.31 -4.42
CA LYS A 108 11.17 -11.96 -4.92
C LYS A 108 12.17 -10.91 -4.42
N GLN A 109 12.50 -10.94 -3.14
CA GLN A 109 13.39 -9.95 -2.53
C GLN A 109 14.79 -10.02 -3.13
N PHE A 110 15.34 -11.22 -3.27
CA PHE A 110 16.69 -11.44 -3.76
C PHE A 110 16.77 -11.71 -5.27
N LYS A 111 15.62 -11.66 -5.97
CA LYS A 111 15.52 -11.92 -7.41
C LYS A 111 16.20 -13.24 -7.80
N LEU A 112 15.96 -14.29 -7.01
CA LEU A 112 16.58 -15.59 -7.23
C LEU A 112 16.07 -16.20 -8.54
N ASN A 113 16.95 -17.04 -9.16
CA ASN A 113 16.57 -17.77 -10.36
C ASN A 113 15.40 -18.72 -10.06
N THR A 114 14.42 -18.72 -10.94
CA THR A 114 13.20 -19.55 -10.84
C THR A 114 13.14 -20.64 -11.90
N GLU A 115 14.20 -20.82 -12.69
CA GLU A 115 14.29 -21.91 -13.68
C GLU A 115 14.19 -23.26 -12.97
N GLY A 116 13.42 -24.16 -13.56
CA GLY A 116 13.21 -25.50 -12.99
C GLY A 116 12.14 -25.58 -11.90
N LEU A 117 11.56 -24.46 -11.47
CA LEU A 117 10.45 -24.52 -10.52
C LEU A 117 9.17 -25.06 -11.18
N PRO A 118 8.35 -25.84 -10.45
CA PRO A 118 7.05 -26.29 -10.92
C PRO A 118 6.15 -25.11 -11.35
N ARG A 119 5.37 -25.32 -12.43
CA ARG A 119 4.46 -24.28 -12.98
C ARG A 119 3.49 -23.70 -11.95
N THR A 120 3.07 -24.52 -10.99
CA THR A 120 2.20 -24.07 -9.90
C THR A 120 2.88 -23.01 -9.03
N LEU A 121 4.16 -23.19 -8.69
CA LEU A 121 4.93 -22.21 -7.92
C LEU A 121 5.24 -20.97 -8.73
N LEU A 122 5.58 -21.09 -10.01
CA LEU A 122 5.79 -19.94 -10.90
C LEU A 122 4.54 -19.07 -10.97
N ARG A 123 3.35 -19.69 -11.06
CA ARG A 123 2.07 -18.96 -11.05
C ARG A 123 1.83 -18.23 -9.72
N GLU A 124 2.15 -18.85 -8.58
CA GLU A 124 2.01 -18.20 -7.27
C GLU A 124 2.98 -17.01 -7.14
N ILE A 125 4.23 -17.16 -7.58
CA ILE A 125 5.23 -16.08 -7.61
C ILE A 125 4.71 -14.93 -8.47
N TYR A 126 4.14 -15.23 -9.64
CA TYR A 126 3.54 -14.24 -10.52
C TYR A 126 2.41 -13.45 -9.82
N TYR A 127 1.43 -14.14 -9.23
CA TYR A 127 0.33 -13.47 -8.52
C TYR A 127 0.80 -12.63 -7.33
N MET A 128 1.78 -13.12 -6.59
CA MET A 128 2.38 -12.31 -5.50
C MET A 128 3.23 -11.15 -6.00
N SER A 129 3.50 -11.06 -7.31
CA SER A 129 4.27 -9.98 -7.93
C SER A 129 3.39 -8.93 -8.60
N GLU A 130 2.08 -9.19 -8.73
CA GLU A 130 1.12 -8.25 -9.28
C GLU A 130 1.04 -6.97 -8.43
N SER A 131 0.61 -5.89 -9.09
CA SER A 131 0.45 -4.59 -8.44
C SER A 131 -0.66 -4.64 -7.38
N ASN A 132 -0.44 -3.97 -6.26
CA ASN A 132 -1.45 -3.80 -5.21
C ASN A 132 -2.61 -2.88 -5.62
N VAL A 133 -2.48 -2.18 -6.75
CA VAL A 133 -3.48 -1.20 -7.21
C VAL A 133 -4.69 -1.91 -7.80
N ILE A 134 -5.90 -1.61 -7.28
CA ILE A 134 -7.16 -2.27 -7.66
C ILE A 134 -7.91 -1.52 -8.78
N SER A 135 -7.30 -0.52 -9.40
CA SER A 135 -7.99 0.36 -10.37
C SER A 135 -8.04 -0.16 -11.81
N ARG A 136 -7.87 -1.46 -12.04
CA ARG A 136 -8.21 -1.99 -13.38
C ARG A 136 -9.72 -2.05 -13.52
N PRO A 137 -10.32 -1.34 -14.51
CA PRO A 137 -11.73 -1.57 -14.81
C PRO A 137 -11.90 -3.07 -15.09
N LEU A 138 -12.95 -3.67 -14.52
CA LEU A 138 -13.33 -5.02 -14.88
C LEU A 138 -13.41 -5.04 -16.42
N ARG A 139 -12.56 -5.84 -17.06
CA ARG A 139 -12.71 -6.06 -18.51
C ARG A 139 -14.12 -6.56 -18.70
N THR A 140 -14.93 -5.78 -19.35
CA THR A 140 -16.18 -6.27 -19.96
C THR A 140 -15.77 -7.50 -20.75
N VAL A 141 -16.32 -8.64 -20.39
CA VAL A 141 -16.15 -9.87 -21.15
C VAL A 141 -16.75 -9.55 -22.51
N GLU A 142 -15.89 -9.16 -23.45
CA GLU A 142 -16.31 -9.09 -24.85
C GLU A 142 -16.77 -10.49 -25.19
N SER A 143 -18.03 -10.57 -25.56
CA SER A 143 -18.68 -11.78 -26.02
C SER A 143 -17.77 -12.54 -26.96
N LEU A 144 -17.41 -13.78 -26.57
CA LEU A 144 -16.77 -14.72 -27.46
C LEU A 144 -17.56 -14.76 -28.77
N PRO A 145 -16.91 -14.62 -29.93
CA PRO A 145 -17.61 -14.81 -31.19
C PRO A 145 -18.16 -16.25 -31.21
N THR A 146 -19.46 -16.36 -31.23
CA THR A 146 -20.17 -17.60 -31.54
C THR A 146 -19.83 -17.99 -32.97
N GLY A 147 -18.87 -18.87 -33.11
CA GLY A 147 -18.58 -19.61 -34.34
C GLY A 147 -19.18 -20.99 -34.28
#